data_f2bf49b0fed9055654ee41a3d6d35868
#
_entry.id   f2bf49b0fed9055654ee41a3d6d35868
#
_cell.length_a   1.000
_cell.length_b   1.000
_cell.length_c   1.000
_cell.angle_alpha   90.00
_cell.angle_beta   90.00
_cell.angle_gamma   90.00
#
_symmetry.space_group_name_H-M   'P 1'
#
loop_
_entity.id
_entity.type
_entity.pdbx_description
1 polymer ?
#
loop_
_entity_poly.entity_id
_entity_poly.type
_entity_poly.pdbx_seq_one_letter_code
_entity_poly.pdbx_strand_id
1 'polypeptide(L)'
;MANNNNDLWSKYQSRIAGGWQLMSYDLYDATETQILAKPHGDQPLGRVLISPNGWLAAHIANPTRFGPLPSGKPWQTGDDAEVAHVARGISMYCGYLQLFEDGDGLYWETTVEISSDPNRKGGKEVRRVQLEERNGKGSMTLRPVKDMVMEVRSSCPSTQMLPLLSL
;
A
#
# COMPACT_ATOMS: atom_id res chain seq x y z
N MET A 1 14.94 16.95 12.42
CA MET A 1 13.71 16.76 11.62
C MET A 1 13.15 18.15 11.35
N ALA A 2 13.07 18.58 10.09
CA ALA A 2 12.50 19.90 9.76
C ALA A 2 10.99 19.83 10.04
N ASN A 3 10.52 20.65 10.98
CA ASN A 3 9.09 20.89 11.17
C ASN A 3 8.58 21.61 9.92
N ASN A 4 8.00 20.86 9.00
CA ASN A 4 7.24 21.45 7.91
C ASN A 4 5.97 22.03 8.52
N ASN A 5 5.84 23.35 8.57
CA ASN A 5 4.72 24.08 9.18
C ASN A 5 3.32 23.71 8.60
N ASN A 6 3.25 22.84 7.60
CA ASN A 6 2.02 22.40 6.93
C ASN A 6 1.66 20.93 7.19
N ASP A 7 2.39 20.23 8.07
CA ASP A 7 2.05 18.85 8.42
C ASP A 7 0.85 18.82 9.36
N LEU A 8 -0.23 18.20 8.89
CA LEU A 8 -1.50 18.09 9.63
C LEU A 8 -1.57 16.85 10.53
N TRP A 9 -0.46 16.11 10.72
CA TRP A 9 -0.44 14.87 11.50
C TRP A 9 -1.09 15.01 12.87
N SER A 10 -0.73 16.04 13.63
CA SER A 10 -1.29 16.27 14.98
C SER A 10 -2.80 16.41 15.00
N LYS A 11 -3.41 16.96 13.94
CA LYS A 11 -4.86 17.12 13.80
C LYS A 11 -5.59 15.80 13.57
N TYR A 12 -4.97 14.87 12.83
CA TYR A 12 -5.59 13.62 12.38
C TYR A 12 -5.06 12.37 13.09
N GLN A 13 -4.03 12.49 13.90
CA GLN A 13 -3.37 11.38 14.59
C GLN A 13 -4.34 10.43 15.28
N SER A 14 -5.28 10.94 16.05
CA SER A 14 -6.25 10.13 16.81
C SER A 14 -7.19 9.29 15.94
N ARG A 15 -7.33 9.64 14.66
CA ARG A 15 -8.18 8.93 13.69
C ARG A 15 -7.38 7.96 12.81
N ILE A 16 -6.07 8.19 12.65
CA ILE A 16 -5.22 7.47 11.70
C ILE A 16 -4.26 6.52 12.41
N ALA A 17 -3.69 6.92 13.56
CA ALA A 17 -2.79 6.07 14.32
C ALA A 17 -3.51 4.82 14.84
N GLY A 18 -2.87 3.66 14.64
CA GLY A 18 -3.42 2.38 15.06
C GLY A 18 -3.08 1.24 14.12
N GLY A 19 -3.70 0.10 14.36
CA GLY A 19 -3.57 -1.09 13.52
C GLY A 19 -4.76 -1.23 12.58
N TRP A 20 -4.48 -1.33 11.28
CA TRP A 20 -5.47 -1.45 10.21
C TRP A 20 -5.41 -2.83 9.56
N GLN A 21 -6.55 -3.37 9.19
CA GLN A 21 -6.66 -4.57 8.37
C GLN A 21 -6.95 -4.17 6.93
N LEU A 22 -6.15 -4.68 6.00
CA LEU A 22 -6.44 -4.52 4.57
C LEU A 22 -7.70 -5.30 4.20
N MET A 23 -8.66 -4.63 3.57
CA MET A 23 -9.90 -5.22 3.10
C MET A 23 -9.84 -5.56 1.61
N SER A 24 -9.27 -4.67 0.79
CA SER A 24 -9.07 -4.91 -0.63
C SER A 24 -7.83 -4.18 -1.14
N TYR A 25 -7.29 -4.66 -2.27
CA TYR A 25 -6.25 -4.01 -3.05
C TYR A 25 -6.59 -4.19 -4.52
N ASP A 26 -7.22 -3.18 -5.10
CA ASP A 26 -7.76 -3.24 -6.44
C ASP A 26 -7.05 -2.23 -7.35
N LEU A 27 -6.76 -2.63 -8.58
CA LEU A 27 -6.28 -1.75 -9.64
C LEU A 27 -7.44 -1.44 -10.58
N TYR A 28 -7.70 -0.16 -10.76
CA TYR A 28 -8.77 0.33 -11.60
C TYR A 28 -8.25 0.88 -12.93
N ASP A 29 -9.14 1.02 -13.89
CA ASP A 29 -8.91 1.81 -15.08
C ASP A 29 -8.83 3.32 -14.72
N ALA A 30 -8.39 4.16 -15.66
CA ALA A 30 -8.25 5.60 -15.45
C ALA A 30 -9.58 6.33 -15.11
N THR A 31 -10.73 5.70 -15.36
CA THR A 31 -12.06 6.24 -15.05
C THR A 31 -12.58 5.76 -13.68
N GLU A 32 -11.82 4.92 -12.98
CA GLU A 32 -12.19 4.27 -11.71
C GLU A 32 -13.51 3.47 -11.77
N THR A 33 -13.92 3.03 -12.96
CA THR A 33 -15.19 2.31 -13.15
C THR A 33 -15.03 0.81 -13.23
N GLN A 34 -13.86 0.32 -13.65
CA GLN A 34 -13.59 -1.09 -13.84
C GLN A 34 -12.34 -1.54 -13.10
N ILE A 35 -12.46 -2.63 -12.32
CA ILE A 35 -11.31 -3.30 -11.73
C ILE A 35 -10.57 -4.06 -12.83
N LEU A 36 -9.31 -3.69 -13.07
CA LEU A 36 -8.45 -4.32 -14.07
C LEU A 36 -7.66 -5.49 -13.50
N ALA A 37 -7.25 -5.42 -12.26
CA ALA A 37 -6.52 -6.48 -11.59
C ALA A 37 -6.61 -6.40 -10.07
N LYS A 38 -6.36 -7.54 -9.42
CA LYS A 38 -6.22 -7.69 -7.96
C LYS A 38 -4.87 -8.35 -7.66
N PRO A 39 -3.78 -7.57 -7.56
CA PRO A 39 -2.42 -8.11 -7.42
C PRO A 39 -2.23 -9.02 -6.22
N HIS A 40 -2.99 -8.77 -5.16
CA HIS A 40 -2.95 -9.54 -3.93
C HIS A 40 -4.17 -10.47 -3.75
N GLY A 41 -4.93 -10.73 -4.84
CA GLY A 41 -6.11 -11.61 -4.84
C GLY A 41 -7.38 -10.94 -4.29
N ASP A 42 -8.47 -11.69 -4.25
CA ASP A 42 -9.79 -11.19 -3.78
C ASP A 42 -9.85 -10.98 -2.27
N GLN A 43 -9.03 -11.69 -1.52
CA GLN A 43 -8.94 -11.59 -0.06
C GLN A 43 -7.46 -11.41 0.35
N PRO A 44 -6.88 -10.22 0.17
CA PRO A 44 -5.48 -9.99 0.47
C PRO A 44 -5.19 -10.17 1.96
N LEU A 45 -4.07 -10.77 2.28
CA LEU A 45 -3.52 -10.70 3.63
C LEU A 45 -2.85 -9.33 3.80
N GLY A 46 -3.25 -8.56 4.79
CA GLY A 46 -2.62 -7.27 4.98
C GLY A 46 -2.86 -6.67 6.36
N ARG A 47 -1.80 -6.06 6.87
CA ARG A 47 -1.83 -5.24 8.08
C ARG A 47 -1.02 -3.97 7.85
N VAL A 48 -1.57 -2.87 8.32
CA VAL A 48 -0.85 -1.59 8.37
C VAL A 48 -0.85 -1.12 9.81
N LEU A 49 0.33 -0.84 10.34
CA LEU A 49 0.51 -0.21 11.64
C LEU A 49 0.97 1.22 11.42
N ILE A 50 0.28 2.16 12.02
CA ILE A 50 0.66 3.57 12.02
C ILE A 50 0.80 4.00 13.48
N SER A 51 2.03 4.30 13.89
CA SER A 51 2.31 4.70 15.26
C SER A 51 1.84 6.14 15.55
N PRO A 52 1.68 6.53 16.82
CA PRO A 52 1.30 7.90 17.17
C PRO A 52 2.27 8.98 16.68
N ASN A 53 3.53 8.65 16.43
CA ASN A 53 4.52 9.58 15.87
C ASN A 53 4.59 9.54 14.32
N GLY A 54 3.61 8.91 13.65
CA GLY A 54 3.51 8.91 12.20
C GLY A 54 4.40 7.86 11.50
N TRP A 55 5.01 6.91 12.22
CA TRP A 55 5.75 5.84 11.57
C TRP A 55 4.79 4.75 11.09
N LEU A 56 4.85 4.45 9.80
CA LEU A 56 3.98 3.49 9.11
C LEU A 56 4.77 2.23 8.75
N ALA A 57 4.17 1.07 8.97
CA ALA A 57 4.63 -0.20 8.43
C ALA A 57 3.46 -0.94 7.78
N ALA A 58 3.58 -1.23 6.50
CA ALA A 58 2.60 -1.97 5.71
C ALA A 58 3.15 -3.34 5.35
N HIS A 59 2.37 -4.38 5.63
CA HIS A 59 2.66 -5.77 5.28
C HIS A 59 1.47 -6.33 4.51
N ILE A 60 1.67 -6.59 3.22
CA ILE A 60 0.62 -7.07 2.32
C ILE A 60 1.13 -8.30 1.59
N ALA A 61 0.31 -9.33 1.48
CA ALA A 61 0.66 -10.54 0.76
C ALA A 61 -0.55 -11.11 0.01
N ASN A 62 -0.26 -11.75 -1.13
CA ASN A 62 -1.24 -12.55 -1.85
C ASN A 62 -1.33 -13.93 -1.18
N PRO A 63 -2.50 -14.33 -0.62
CA PRO A 63 -2.65 -15.59 0.12
C PRO A 63 -2.38 -16.83 -0.75
N THR A 64 -2.58 -16.76 -2.06
CA THR A 64 -2.33 -17.90 -2.97
C THR A 64 -0.85 -18.12 -3.25
N ARG A 65 0.00 -17.13 -2.94
CA ARG A 65 1.46 -17.20 -3.10
C ARG A 65 2.21 -17.27 -1.77
N PHE A 66 1.58 -16.78 -0.71
CA PHE A 66 2.21 -16.66 0.61
C PHE A 66 1.94 -17.92 1.44
N GLY A 67 2.79 -18.92 1.26
CA GLY A 67 2.72 -20.22 1.96
C GLY A 67 4.11 -20.86 2.11
N PRO A 68 4.19 -22.04 2.75
CA PRO A 68 5.41 -22.81 2.84
C PRO A 68 5.96 -23.11 1.44
N LEU A 69 7.30 -23.14 1.32
CA LEU A 69 7.92 -23.53 0.07
C LEU A 69 7.57 -25.01 -0.23
N PRO A 70 7.20 -25.36 -1.47
CA PRO A 70 6.89 -26.74 -1.87
C PRO A 70 7.98 -27.76 -1.54
N SER A 71 9.25 -27.35 -1.62
CA SER A 71 10.40 -28.19 -1.25
C SER A 71 10.52 -28.46 0.24
N GLY A 72 9.79 -27.72 1.11
CA GLY A 72 9.92 -27.77 2.56
C GLY A 72 11.26 -27.20 3.08
N LYS A 73 12.10 -26.64 2.22
CA LYS A 73 13.38 -26.03 2.62
C LYS A 73 13.16 -24.72 3.38
N PRO A 74 14.07 -24.31 4.27
CA PRO A 74 14.08 -22.96 4.85
C PRO A 74 14.19 -21.90 3.75
N TRP A 75 13.63 -20.71 4.00
CA TRP A 75 13.63 -19.57 3.06
C TRP A 75 15.02 -19.25 2.50
N GLN A 76 16.06 -19.27 3.34
CA GLN A 76 17.43 -18.90 2.99
C GLN A 76 18.11 -19.92 2.07
N THR A 77 17.61 -21.15 2.01
CA THR A 77 18.17 -22.26 1.23
C THR A 77 17.15 -22.86 0.25
N GLY A 78 15.98 -22.22 0.13
CA GLY A 78 14.94 -22.59 -0.82
C GLY A 78 15.39 -22.39 -2.26
N ASP A 79 14.73 -23.06 -3.19
CA ASP A 79 15.00 -22.90 -4.61
C ASP A 79 14.58 -21.49 -5.08
N ASP A 80 15.41 -20.85 -5.90
CA ASP A 80 15.18 -19.46 -6.35
C ASP A 80 13.78 -19.25 -6.96
N ALA A 81 13.27 -20.22 -7.71
CA ALA A 81 11.95 -20.16 -8.32
C ALA A 81 10.82 -20.13 -7.28
N GLU A 82 10.95 -20.95 -6.22
CA GLU A 82 9.96 -20.99 -5.13
C GLU A 82 10.00 -19.69 -4.31
N VAL A 83 11.19 -19.24 -3.96
CA VAL A 83 11.40 -17.98 -3.24
C VAL A 83 10.87 -16.80 -4.07
N ALA A 84 11.19 -16.74 -5.36
CA ALA A 84 10.70 -15.70 -6.26
C ALA A 84 9.16 -15.72 -6.40
N HIS A 85 8.55 -16.90 -6.42
CA HIS A 85 7.09 -17.02 -6.45
C HIS A 85 6.44 -16.35 -5.24
N VAL A 86 6.93 -16.64 -4.05
CA VAL A 86 6.42 -16.03 -2.81
C VAL A 86 6.76 -14.53 -2.76
N ALA A 87 8.01 -14.15 -3.06
CA ALA A 87 8.47 -12.77 -2.99
C ALA A 87 7.66 -11.83 -3.90
N ARG A 88 7.29 -12.27 -5.10
CA ARG A 88 6.41 -11.50 -6.01
C ARG A 88 4.97 -11.34 -5.51
N GLY A 89 4.57 -12.12 -4.52
CA GLY A 89 3.27 -11.99 -3.85
C GLY A 89 3.27 -11.06 -2.65
N ILE A 90 4.41 -10.45 -2.30
CA ILE A 90 4.59 -9.64 -1.11
C ILE A 90 4.78 -8.16 -1.49
N SER A 91 4.07 -7.28 -0.81
CA SER A 91 4.31 -5.83 -0.84
C SER A 91 4.46 -5.32 0.59
N MET A 92 5.67 -4.93 0.94
CA MET A 92 5.99 -4.42 2.28
C MET A 92 6.78 -3.12 2.16
N TYR A 93 6.47 -2.16 3.00
CA TYR A 93 7.28 -0.96 3.16
C TYR A 93 7.03 -0.32 4.52
N CYS A 94 8.00 0.46 4.96
CA CYS A 94 7.86 1.29 6.15
C CYS A 94 8.54 2.65 5.96
N GLY A 95 8.15 3.61 6.79
CA GLY A 95 8.71 4.94 6.81
C GLY A 95 7.83 5.93 7.57
N TYR A 96 8.29 7.16 7.69
CA TYR A 96 7.51 8.23 8.30
C TYR A 96 6.56 8.86 7.30
N LEU A 97 5.31 9.05 7.73
CA LEU A 97 4.30 9.76 6.98
C LEU A 97 4.13 11.19 7.48
N GLN A 98 3.81 12.08 6.58
CA GLN A 98 3.35 13.44 6.82
C GLN A 98 2.00 13.64 6.14
N LEU A 99 1.12 14.41 6.75
CA LEU A 99 -0.23 14.68 6.26
C LEU A 99 -0.34 16.10 5.72
N PHE A 100 -1.04 16.22 4.60
CA PHE A 100 -1.29 17.49 3.93
C PHE A 100 -2.73 17.55 3.42
N GLU A 101 -3.19 18.73 3.05
CA GLU A 101 -4.50 18.97 2.44
C GLU A 101 -4.33 19.95 1.27
N ASP A 102 -5.05 19.71 0.19
CA ASP A 102 -5.15 20.55 -0.98
C ASP A 102 -6.60 20.67 -1.46
N GLY A 103 -6.83 21.22 -2.65
CA GLY A 103 -8.19 21.37 -3.22
C GLY A 103 -8.97 20.08 -3.40
N ASP A 104 -8.29 18.93 -3.50
CA ASP A 104 -8.86 17.60 -3.67
C ASP A 104 -8.96 16.82 -2.35
N GLY A 105 -8.59 17.43 -1.22
CA GLY A 105 -8.72 16.89 0.14
C GLY A 105 -7.42 16.40 0.76
N LEU A 106 -7.58 15.50 1.75
CA LEU A 106 -6.46 15.01 2.56
C LEU A 106 -5.58 14.03 1.77
N TYR A 107 -4.26 14.19 1.88
CA TYR A 107 -3.30 13.22 1.39
C TYR A 107 -2.11 13.07 2.34
N TRP A 108 -1.43 11.95 2.27
CA TRP A 108 -0.17 11.76 2.97
C TRP A 108 0.99 11.47 2.02
N GLU A 109 2.18 11.76 2.49
CA GLU A 109 3.44 11.36 1.90
C GLU A 109 4.21 10.49 2.89
N THR A 110 4.56 9.26 2.49
CA THR A 110 5.45 8.40 3.27
C THR A 110 6.83 8.40 2.64
N THR A 111 7.85 8.85 3.36
CA THR A 111 9.24 8.67 2.94
C THR A 111 9.64 7.23 3.24
N VAL A 112 9.86 6.45 2.19
CA VAL A 112 10.12 5.00 2.30
C VAL A 112 11.54 4.74 2.79
N GLU A 113 11.68 4.08 3.94
CA GLU A 113 12.97 3.69 4.51
C GLU A 113 13.38 2.29 4.07
N ILE A 114 12.45 1.34 4.15
CA ILE A 114 12.64 -0.05 3.76
C ILE A 114 11.42 -0.50 2.95
N SER A 115 11.64 -1.29 1.91
CA SER A 115 10.58 -1.87 1.09
C SER A 115 10.99 -3.24 0.55
N SER A 116 10.01 -4.13 0.31
CA SER A 116 10.21 -5.38 -0.43
C SER A 116 10.62 -5.13 -1.89
N ASP A 117 10.24 -3.99 -2.46
CA ASP A 117 10.80 -3.48 -3.71
C ASP A 117 11.91 -2.45 -3.39
N PRO A 118 13.19 -2.80 -3.57
CA PRO A 118 14.30 -1.92 -3.22
C PRO A 118 14.33 -0.61 -4.01
N ASN A 119 13.68 -0.54 -5.18
CA ASN A 119 13.62 0.68 -5.99
C ASN A 119 12.77 1.79 -5.33
N ARG A 120 11.94 1.45 -4.36
CA ARG A 120 11.11 2.41 -3.63
C ARG A 120 11.85 3.10 -2.47
N LYS A 121 13.00 2.56 -2.05
CA LYS A 121 13.78 3.10 -0.92
C LYS A 121 14.22 4.54 -1.20
N GLY A 122 13.97 5.44 -0.24
CA GLY A 122 14.27 6.88 -0.33
C GLY A 122 13.27 7.67 -1.16
N GLY A 123 12.34 7.01 -1.85
CA GLY A 123 11.25 7.65 -2.58
C GLY A 123 10.08 8.03 -1.66
N LYS A 124 9.12 8.75 -2.23
CA LYS A 124 7.89 9.13 -1.56
C LYS A 124 6.70 8.32 -2.09
N GLU A 125 5.96 7.71 -1.18
CA GLU A 125 4.65 7.12 -1.45
C GLU A 125 3.58 8.14 -1.11
N VAL A 126 2.89 8.67 -2.12
CA VAL A 126 1.86 9.68 -1.95
C VAL A 126 0.49 9.04 -2.15
N ARG A 127 -0.40 9.23 -1.17
CA ARG A 127 -1.75 8.66 -1.19
C ARG A 127 -2.78 9.69 -0.78
N ARG A 128 -3.83 9.84 -1.58
CA ARG A 128 -5.07 10.50 -1.18
C ARG A 128 -5.73 9.67 -0.10
N VAL A 129 -6.21 10.30 0.97
CA VAL A 129 -6.77 9.63 2.14
C VAL A 129 -8.23 10.02 2.31
N GLN A 130 -9.12 9.03 2.31
CA GLN A 130 -10.51 9.21 2.66
C GLN A 130 -10.80 8.43 3.95
N LEU A 131 -11.23 9.14 4.99
CA LEU A 131 -11.56 8.56 6.29
C LEU A 131 -13.08 8.56 6.46
N GLU A 132 -13.63 7.39 6.75
CA GLU A 132 -15.05 7.21 7.06
C GLU A 132 -15.19 6.52 8.42
N GLU A 133 -16.30 6.78 9.10
CA GLU A 133 -16.68 6.08 10.31
C GLU A 133 -18.10 5.54 10.15
N ARG A 134 -18.27 4.24 10.32
CA ARG A 134 -19.58 3.58 10.28
C ARG A 134 -19.73 2.66 11.48
N ASN A 135 -20.78 2.88 12.26
CA ASN A 135 -21.10 2.06 13.44
C ASN A 135 -19.93 1.94 14.45
N GLY A 136 -19.20 3.03 14.69
CA GLY A 136 -18.05 3.07 15.61
C GLY A 136 -16.80 2.35 15.08
N LYS A 137 -16.78 1.97 13.81
CA LYS A 137 -15.59 1.41 13.13
C LYS A 137 -15.08 2.40 12.10
N GLY A 138 -13.80 2.74 12.20
CA GLY A 138 -13.11 3.55 11.19
C GLY A 138 -12.80 2.72 9.96
N SER A 139 -12.95 3.32 8.78
CA SER A 139 -12.43 2.79 7.52
C SER A 139 -11.59 3.87 6.83
N MET A 140 -10.59 3.43 6.06
CA MET A 140 -9.68 4.32 5.35
C MET A 140 -9.49 3.81 3.94
N THR A 141 -9.75 4.68 2.95
CA THR A 141 -9.48 4.40 1.55
C THR A 141 -8.26 5.19 1.11
N LEU A 142 -7.32 4.50 0.49
CA LEU A 142 -6.07 5.09 -0.01
C LEU A 142 -6.03 5.00 -1.53
N ARG A 143 -5.81 6.13 -2.19
CA ARG A 143 -5.67 6.23 -3.65
C ARG A 143 -4.34 6.89 -4.01
N PRO A 144 -3.69 6.57 -5.12
CA PRO A 144 -2.55 7.35 -5.59
C PRO A 144 -3.00 8.79 -5.91
N VAL A 145 -2.11 9.76 -5.70
CA VAL A 145 -2.34 11.18 -6.07
C VAL A 145 -2.05 11.43 -7.54
N LYS A 146 -1.22 10.57 -8.15
CA LYS A 146 -0.89 10.63 -9.58
C LYS A 146 -1.15 9.27 -10.21
N ASP A 147 -1.57 9.29 -11.47
CA ASP A 147 -1.69 8.08 -12.27
C ASP A 147 -0.38 7.28 -12.22
N MET A 148 -0.42 6.11 -11.63
CA MET A 148 0.69 5.17 -11.76
C MET A 148 0.55 4.47 -13.10
N VAL A 149 1.40 4.86 -14.05
CA VAL A 149 1.56 4.11 -15.30
C VAL A 149 2.30 2.82 -14.97
N MET A 150 1.59 1.72 -14.82
CA MET A 150 2.20 0.40 -14.83
C MET A 150 2.23 -0.09 -16.27
N GLU A 151 3.44 -0.21 -16.84
CA GLU A 151 3.60 -0.95 -18.10
C GLU A 151 3.30 -2.43 -17.84
N VAL A 152 2.06 -2.83 -18.09
CA VAL A 152 1.75 -4.25 -18.24
C VAL A 152 2.25 -4.65 -19.63
N ARG A 153 3.34 -5.38 -19.70
CA ARG A 153 3.77 -6.05 -20.94
C ARG A 153 2.73 -7.13 -21.30
N SER A 154 1.64 -6.71 -21.86
CA SER A 154 0.72 -7.56 -22.61
C SER A 154 0.69 -7.04 -24.03
N SER A 155 0.40 -7.91 -24.99
CA SER A 155 0.26 -7.62 -26.41
C SER A 155 -0.94 -6.70 -26.73
N CYS A 156 -1.42 -5.89 -25.79
CA CYS A 156 -2.49 -4.93 -25.92
C CYS A 156 -2.01 -3.52 -25.54
N PRO A 157 -2.57 -2.44 -26.14
CA PRO A 157 -2.10 -1.07 -25.93
C PRO A 157 -2.24 -0.63 -24.47
N SER A 158 -1.32 0.23 -24.05
CA SER A 158 -1.14 0.78 -22.70
C SER A 158 -2.45 1.19 -22.02
N THR A 159 -2.84 0.43 -20.99
CA THR A 159 -3.94 0.78 -20.11
C THR A 159 -3.36 1.44 -18.85
N GLN A 160 -3.80 2.67 -18.57
CA GLN A 160 -3.48 3.36 -17.31
C GLN A 160 -4.17 2.66 -16.13
N MET A 161 -3.43 2.35 -15.08
CA MET A 161 -3.95 1.65 -13.90
C MET A 161 -3.76 2.51 -12.65
N LEU A 162 -4.83 2.66 -11.87
CA LEU A 162 -4.83 3.34 -10.57
C LEU A 162 -5.04 2.32 -9.44
N PRO A 163 -4.09 2.17 -8.50
CA PRO A 163 -4.29 1.30 -7.35
C PRO A 163 -5.19 1.97 -6.30
N LEU A 164 -6.20 1.25 -5.85
CA LEU A 164 -7.06 1.61 -4.72
C LEU A 164 -6.81 0.65 -3.57
N LEU A 165 -6.47 1.16 -2.39
CA LEU A 165 -6.40 0.40 -1.16
C LEU A 165 -7.56 0.78 -0.24
N SER A 166 -8.30 -0.22 0.28
CA SER A 166 -9.25 -0.06 1.38
C SER A 166 -8.71 -0.75 2.64
N LEU A 167 -8.63 -0.02 3.73
CA LEU A 167 -8.14 -0.44 5.03
C LEU A 167 -9.26 -0.40 6.08
#